data_3453f606cd6ce99275c4501cdc53333e
#
_entry.id   3453f606cd6ce99275c4501cdc53333e
#
_cell.length_a   1.000
_cell.length_b   1.000
_cell.length_c   1.000
_cell.angle_alpha   90.00
_cell.angle_beta   90.00
_cell.angle_gamma   90.00
#
_symmetry.space_group_name_H-M   'P 1'
#
loop_
_entity.id
_entity.type
_entity.pdbx_description
1 polymer ?
#
loop_
_entity_poly.entity_id
_entity_poly.type
_entity_poly.pdbx_seq_one_letter_code
_entity_poly.pdbx_strand_id
1 'polypeptide(L)'
;MSEISFETLMSGHHLVGYMTLLALCSERLMVLMLVFPPTSDNVLTGRVRTGLALLWSSFVAWGQGSALENKSALILVGIGLKEALIGIALGFAASTVFWAAESVGTYVDDLTGFNNVQMTNPSQGQQTSLTSTLLSQFATTAFWLLGGMTFLLGAVYQSYAWWPLADLTPVAGHVLEGFVLKKTDSLMEIVAKLATPMMLMLLLIDIGFGFTGKVSQKLDLHSMAQPVKGALTILMLALMAGVFIDQVRDQLSLSGIADDARALAGGHGEPSARPR
;
A
#
# COMPACT_ATOMS: atom_id res chain seq x y z
N MET A 1 13.38 23.56 -31.44
CA MET A 1 13.89 23.48 -30.05
C MET A 1 14.44 24.85 -29.74
N SER A 2 13.64 25.72 -29.12
CA SER A 2 14.08 27.07 -28.72
C SER A 2 14.94 26.92 -27.47
N GLU A 3 16.17 27.39 -27.53
CA GLU A 3 17.03 27.54 -26.37
C GLU A 3 16.31 28.41 -25.34
N ILE A 4 15.88 27.78 -24.26
CA ILE A 4 15.42 28.50 -23.07
C ILE A 4 16.69 29.10 -22.47
N SER A 5 16.95 30.37 -22.70
CA SER A 5 18.11 31.05 -22.13
C SER A 5 17.96 31.05 -20.60
N PHE A 6 19.08 30.85 -19.88
CA PHE A 6 19.16 30.90 -18.43
C PHE A 6 18.55 32.18 -17.83
N GLU A 7 18.56 33.26 -18.57
CA GLU A 7 17.93 34.55 -18.22
C GLU A 7 16.39 34.48 -18.17
N THR A 8 15.75 33.67 -19.01
CA THR A 8 14.29 33.50 -18.98
C THR A 8 13.85 32.61 -17.81
N LEU A 9 14.69 31.66 -17.38
CA LEU A 9 14.45 30.85 -16.14
C LEU A 9 14.55 31.71 -14.88
N MET A 10 15.31 32.81 -14.90
CA MET A 10 15.49 33.71 -13.75
C MET A 10 14.41 34.79 -13.64
N SER A 11 13.51 34.92 -14.61
CA SER A 11 12.35 35.81 -14.43
C SER A 11 11.43 35.22 -13.38
N GLY A 12 11.15 35.94 -12.28
CA GLY A 12 10.45 35.43 -11.10
C GLY A 12 9.10 34.77 -11.39
N HIS A 13 8.43 35.15 -12.47
CA HIS A 13 7.15 34.55 -12.90
C HIS A 13 7.31 33.12 -13.40
N HIS A 14 8.37 32.79 -14.14
CA HIS A 14 8.63 31.45 -14.63
C HIS A 14 9.06 30.50 -13.48
N LEU A 15 9.81 31.02 -12.51
CA LEU A 15 10.21 30.26 -11.33
C LEU A 15 9.00 29.88 -10.48
N VAL A 16 8.10 30.82 -10.20
CA VAL A 16 6.87 30.55 -9.43
C VAL A 16 5.98 29.57 -10.18
N GLY A 17 5.82 29.71 -11.50
CA GLY A 17 5.07 28.77 -12.33
C GLY A 17 5.63 27.34 -12.26
N TYR A 18 6.96 27.20 -12.40
CA TYR A 18 7.62 25.90 -12.30
C TYR A 18 7.50 25.28 -10.89
N MET A 19 7.65 26.08 -9.83
CA MET A 19 7.48 25.60 -8.45
C MET A 19 6.05 25.12 -8.19
N THR A 20 5.05 25.84 -8.69
CA THR A 20 3.64 25.45 -8.59
C THR A 20 3.38 24.14 -9.36
N LEU A 21 3.93 24.00 -10.56
CA LEU A 21 3.82 22.79 -11.36
C LEU A 21 4.48 21.61 -10.65
N LEU A 22 5.68 21.77 -10.10
CA LEU A 22 6.39 20.75 -9.36
C LEU A 22 5.62 20.34 -8.10
N ALA A 23 5.06 21.30 -7.37
CA ALA A 23 4.23 21.03 -6.19
C ALA A 23 3.03 20.15 -6.53
N LEU A 24 2.26 20.51 -7.57
CA LEU A 24 1.09 19.75 -8.03
C LEU A 24 1.48 18.37 -8.58
N CYS A 25 2.58 18.26 -9.33
CA CYS A 25 3.09 16.96 -9.78
C CYS A 25 3.56 16.08 -8.63
N SER A 26 4.09 16.66 -7.55
CA SER A 26 4.56 15.88 -6.40
C SER A 26 3.44 15.43 -5.47
N GLU A 27 2.28 16.08 -5.52
CA GLU A 27 1.18 15.85 -4.58
C GLU A 27 0.65 14.40 -4.66
N ARG A 28 0.43 13.87 -5.88
CA ARG A 28 -0.02 12.48 -6.07
C ARG A 28 0.92 11.47 -5.42
N LEU A 29 2.22 11.60 -5.68
CA LEU A 29 3.22 10.70 -5.12
C LEU A 29 3.41 10.93 -3.61
N MET A 30 3.37 12.17 -3.15
CA MET A 30 3.50 12.51 -1.74
C MET A 30 2.37 11.91 -0.91
N VAL A 31 1.13 12.06 -1.37
CA VAL A 31 -0.07 11.52 -0.71
C VAL A 31 -0.06 9.99 -0.74
N LEU A 32 0.33 9.39 -1.87
CA LEU A 32 0.51 7.96 -1.98
C LEU A 32 1.50 7.46 -0.92
N MET A 33 2.69 8.07 -0.83
CA MET A 33 3.74 7.68 0.12
C MET A 33 3.34 7.91 1.59
N LEU A 34 2.37 8.76 1.88
CA LEU A 34 1.79 8.94 3.21
C LEU A 34 0.94 7.74 3.65
N VAL A 35 0.16 7.19 2.73
CA VAL A 35 -0.76 6.07 3.00
C VAL A 35 -0.01 4.73 2.96
N PHE A 36 1.06 4.64 2.18
CA PHE A 36 1.75 3.40 1.87
C PHE A 36 2.72 2.95 2.99
N PRO A 37 2.50 1.80 3.66
CA PRO A 37 3.27 1.38 4.83
C PRO A 37 4.79 1.30 4.62
N PRO A 38 5.34 0.79 3.49
CA PRO A 38 6.77 0.74 3.25
C PRO A 38 7.48 2.10 3.18
N THR A 39 6.73 3.19 3.05
CA THR A 39 7.26 4.56 3.02
C THR A 39 6.78 5.39 4.23
N SER A 40 6.18 4.74 5.23
CA SER A 40 5.73 5.39 6.48
C SER A 40 6.90 6.00 7.26
N ASP A 41 6.58 6.84 8.24
CA ASP A 41 7.58 7.57 9.05
C ASP A 41 8.56 6.66 9.80
N ASN A 42 8.19 5.39 10.01
CA ASN A 42 9.06 4.38 10.63
C ASN A 42 10.18 3.87 9.70
N VAL A 43 9.97 3.95 8.38
CA VAL A 43 10.91 3.49 7.36
C VAL A 43 11.64 4.66 6.71
N LEU A 44 10.90 5.72 6.36
CA LEU A 44 11.41 6.91 5.72
C LEU A 44 11.00 8.16 6.52
N THR A 45 11.98 8.93 6.99
CA THR A 45 11.66 10.20 7.65
C THR A 45 10.93 11.15 6.69
N GLY A 46 10.00 11.96 7.19
CA GLY A 46 9.18 12.86 6.37
C GLY A 46 10.01 13.74 5.43
N ARG A 47 11.22 14.20 5.86
CA ARG A 47 12.13 15.00 5.02
C ARG A 47 12.65 14.23 3.82
N VAL A 48 13.06 12.96 4.02
CA VAL A 48 13.54 12.09 2.94
C VAL A 48 12.40 11.78 1.99
N ARG A 49 11.22 11.44 2.51
CA ARG A 49 10.02 11.18 1.71
C ARG A 49 9.66 12.37 0.80
N THR A 50 9.62 13.59 1.37
CA THR A 50 9.37 14.81 0.58
C THR A 50 10.43 15.03 -0.47
N GLY A 51 11.71 14.85 -0.14
CA GLY A 51 12.81 14.99 -1.10
C GLY A 51 12.71 13.99 -2.26
N LEU A 52 12.39 12.73 -1.97
CA LEU A 52 12.20 11.69 -2.99
C LEU A 52 10.97 11.97 -3.86
N ALA A 53 9.85 12.40 -3.24
CA ALA A 53 8.64 12.73 -3.99
C ALA A 53 8.90 13.89 -4.97
N LEU A 54 9.59 14.95 -4.56
CA LEU A 54 9.96 16.06 -5.42
C LEU A 54 10.93 15.62 -6.52
N LEU A 55 11.94 14.80 -6.19
CA LEU A 55 12.91 14.31 -7.15
C LEU A 55 12.25 13.50 -8.26
N TRP A 56 11.44 12.51 -7.90
CA TRP A 56 10.77 11.67 -8.89
C TRP A 56 9.69 12.40 -9.68
N SER A 57 8.99 13.34 -9.05
CA SER A 57 7.96 14.15 -9.74
C SER A 57 8.56 15.23 -10.65
N SER A 58 9.84 15.58 -10.49
CA SER A 58 10.52 16.53 -11.37
C SER A 58 10.56 16.06 -12.83
N PHE A 59 10.65 14.73 -13.07
CA PHE A 59 10.58 14.14 -14.41
C PHE A 59 9.21 14.35 -15.06
N VAL A 60 8.13 14.24 -14.26
CA VAL A 60 6.77 14.53 -14.75
C VAL A 60 6.60 16.01 -15.02
N ALA A 61 7.05 16.87 -14.09
CA ALA A 61 6.97 18.32 -14.24
C ALA A 61 7.71 18.81 -15.48
N TRP A 62 8.88 18.25 -15.79
CA TRP A 62 9.63 18.57 -17.00
C TRP A 62 8.83 18.27 -18.28
N GLY A 63 8.09 17.17 -18.31
CA GLY A 63 7.25 16.80 -19.47
C GLY A 63 5.98 17.63 -19.63
N GLN A 64 5.53 18.33 -18.56
CA GLN A 64 4.27 19.07 -18.55
C GLN A 64 4.41 20.58 -18.83
N GLY A 65 5.61 21.10 -18.99
CA GLY A 65 6.08 22.46 -19.31
C GLY A 65 5.07 23.62 -19.16
N SER A 66 4.10 23.73 -20.06
CA SER A 66 3.13 24.86 -20.13
C SER A 66 1.70 24.46 -19.70
N ALA A 67 1.50 23.28 -19.16
CA ALA A 67 0.14 22.73 -18.90
C ALA A 67 -0.72 23.58 -17.94
N LEU A 68 -0.09 24.40 -17.09
CA LEU A 68 -0.76 25.21 -16.07
C LEU A 68 -0.70 26.72 -16.35
N GLU A 69 -0.11 27.16 -17.47
CA GLU A 69 -0.07 28.57 -17.82
C GLU A 69 -1.49 29.14 -17.92
N ASN A 70 -1.72 30.30 -17.27
CA ASN A 70 -2.99 31.04 -17.27
C ASN A 70 -4.18 30.37 -16.56
N LYS A 71 -3.95 29.35 -15.69
CA LYS A 71 -5.04 28.80 -14.87
C LYS A 71 -5.29 29.64 -13.61
N SER A 72 -6.56 29.85 -13.26
CA SER A 72 -6.92 30.58 -12.05
C SER A 72 -6.53 29.79 -10.77
N ALA A 73 -6.30 30.48 -9.67
CA ALA A 73 -5.95 29.85 -8.38
C ALA A 73 -6.98 28.80 -7.95
N LEU A 74 -8.28 29.03 -8.20
CA LEU A 74 -9.34 28.08 -7.88
C LEU A 74 -9.19 26.75 -8.67
N ILE A 75 -8.82 26.85 -9.95
CA ILE A 75 -8.57 25.66 -10.79
C ILE A 75 -7.33 24.90 -10.29
N LEU A 76 -6.28 25.58 -9.87
CA LEU A 76 -5.07 24.95 -9.31
C LEU A 76 -5.38 24.18 -8.00
N VAL A 77 -6.20 24.74 -7.12
CA VAL A 77 -6.68 24.06 -5.92
C VAL A 77 -7.50 22.82 -6.30
N GLY A 78 -8.38 22.92 -7.29
CA GLY A 78 -9.16 21.78 -7.78
C GLY A 78 -8.27 20.66 -8.35
N ILE A 79 -7.22 21.02 -9.11
CA ILE A 79 -6.22 20.06 -9.59
C ILE A 79 -5.50 19.38 -8.42
N GLY A 80 -5.04 20.15 -7.42
CA GLY A 80 -4.41 19.60 -6.23
C GLY A 80 -5.31 18.59 -5.51
N LEU A 81 -6.57 18.94 -5.28
CA LEU A 81 -7.53 18.01 -4.66
C LEU A 81 -7.70 16.72 -5.49
N LYS A 82 -7.79 16.83 -6.81
CA LYS A 82 -7.85 15.67 -7.71
C LYS A 82 -6.58 14.81 -7.58
N GLU A 83 -5.40 15.42 -7.59
CA GLU A 83 -4.12 14.71 -7.47
C GLU A 83 -4.01 13.98 -6.13
N ALA A 84 -4.45 14.62 -5.04
CA ALA A 84 -4.51 14.01 -3.72
C ALA A 84 -5.45 12.80 -3.68
N LEU A 85 -6.66 12.90 -4.26
CA LEU A 85 -7.60 11.79 -4.33
C LEU A 85 -7.05 10.59 -5.11
N ILE A 86 -6.40 10.84 -6.26
CA ILE A 86 -5.75 9.78 -7.03
C ILE A 86 -4.59 9.17 -6.23
N GLY A 87 -3.80 9.99 -5.54
CA GLY A 87 -2.73 9.54 -4.66
C GLY A 87 -3.23 8.63 -3.53
N ILE A 88 -4.35 8.99 -2.88
CA ILE A 88 -5.01 8.15 -1.87
C ILE A 88 -5.46 6.82 -2.47
N ALA A 89 -6.13 6.84 -3.63
CA ALA A 89 -6.65 5.63 -4.27
C ALA A 89 -5.52 4.65 -4.63
N LEU A 90 -4.44 5.15 -5.25
CA LEU A 90 -3.28 4.33 -5.59
C LEU A 90 -2.54 3.84 -4.34
N GLY A 91 -2.37 4.70 -3.33
CA GLY A 91 -1.76 4.35 -2.05
C GLY A 91 -2.57 3.28 -1.32
N PHE A 92 -3.90 3.41 -1.27
CA PHE A 92 -4.80 2.41 -0.71
C PHE A 92 -4.64 1.05 -1.43
N ALA A 93 -4.67 1.06 -2.76
CA ALA A 93 -4.52 -0.16 -3.55
C ALA A 93 -3.19 -0.87 -3.30
N ALA A 94 -2.09 -0.11 -3.24
CA ALA A 94 -0.76 -0.66 -2.98
C ALA A 94 -0.62 -1.15 -1.53
N SER A 95 -1.35 -0.57 -0.58
CA SER A 95 -1.25 -0.88 0.85
C SER A 95 -1.97 -2.16 1.26
N THR A 96 -2.91 -2.67 0.46
CA THR A 96 -3.78 -3.80 0.82
C THR A 96 -3.01 -5.04 1.27
N VAL A 97 -1.92 -5.40 0.60
CA VAL A 97 -1.12 -6.58 0.97
C VAL A 97 -0.41 -6.41 2.31
N PHE A 98 0.02 -5.21 2.66
CA PHE A 98 0.69 -4.91 3.93
C PHE A 98 -0.30 -4.94 5.09
N TRP A 99 -1.48 -4.36 4.90
CA TRP A 99 -2.56 -4.42 5.89
C TRP A 99 -3.10 -5.84 6.06
N ALA A 100 -3.14 -6.64 4.97
CA ALA A 100 -3.47 -8.04 5.07
C ALA A 100 -2.45 -8.81 5.93
N ALA A 101 -1.14 -8.58 5.72
CA ALA A 101 -0.07 -9.16 6.52
C ALA A 101 -0.22 -8.82 8.01
N GLU A 102 -0.45 -7.54 8.31
CA GLU A 102 -0.66 -7.05 9.67
C GLU A 102 -1.90 -7.70 10.31
N SER A 103 -3.01 -7.78 9.58
CA SER A 103 -4.25 -8.39 10.05
C SER A 103 -4.07 -9.89 10.34
N VAL A 104 -3.42 -10.63 9.45
CA VAL A 104 -3.11 -12.06 9.65
C VAL A 104 -2.29 -12.24 10.92
N GLY A 105 -1.25 -11.42 11.11
CA GLY A 105 -0.42 -11.48 12.32
C GLY A 105 -1.22 -11.22 13.60
N THR A 106 -2.12 -10.23 13.58
CA THR A 106 -3.00 -9.92 14.72
C THR A 106 -3.92 -11.10 15.04
N TYR A 107 -4.58 -11.71 14.05
CA TYR A 107 -5.41 -12.89 14.25
C TYR A 107 -4.64 -14.08 14.84
N VAL A 108 -3.41 -14.28 14.40
CA VAL A 108 -2.54 -15.34 14.93
C VAL A 108 -2.20 -15.08 16.39
N ASP A 109 -1.86 -13.85 16.75
CA ASP A 109 -1.53 -13.49 18.13
C ASP A 109 -2.74 -13.58 19.06
N ASP A 110 -3.94 -13.24 18.58
CA ASP A 110 -5.19 -13.43 19.32
C ASP A 110 -5.45 -14.91 19.65
N LEU A 111 -5.24 -15.81 18.68
CA LEU A 111 -5.48 -17.24 18.85
C LEU A 111 -4.39 -17.96 19.64
N THR A 112 -3.15 -17.49 19.55
CA THR A 112 -2.02 -18.04 20.33
C THR A 112 -2.02 -17.55 21.78
N GLY A 113 -2.72 -16.43 22.06
CA GLY A 113 -2.69 -15.77 23.37
C GLY A 113 -1.43 -14.90 23.57
N PHE A 114 -0.69 -14.59 22.51
CA PHE A 114 0.47 -13.69 22.57
C PHE A 114 0.09 -12.22 22.80
N ASN A 115 -1.19 -11.88 22.81
CA ASN A 115 -1.67 -10.53 23.15
C ASN A 115 -1.22 -10.03 24.52
N ASN A 116 -0.89 -10.93 25.44
CA ASN A 116 -0.34 -10.58 26.75
C ASN A 116 1.14 -10.19 26.69
N VAL A 117 1.82 -10.49 25.58
CA VAL A 117 3.22 -10.10 25.33
C VAL A 117 3.21 -8.91 24.38
N GLN A 118 2.73 -7.78 24.87
CA GLN A 118 2.72 -6.55 24.09
C GLN A 118 4.13 -5.98 24.04
N MET A 119 4.70 -5.91 22.84
CA MET A 119 5.92 -5.15 22.64
C MET A 119 5.55 -3.68 22.45
N THR A 120 6.00 -2.83 23.33
CA THR A 120 5.92 -1.39 23.12
C THR A 120 6.86 -1.06 21.97
N ASN A 121 6.29 -0.73 20.81
CA ASN A 121 7.09 -0.24 19.69
C ASN A 121 7.61 1.16 20.08
N PRO A 122 8.93 1.32 20.32
CA PRO A 122 9.47 2.59 20.80
C PRO A 122 9.31 3.73 19.81
N SER A 123 9.05 3.42 18.52
CA SER A 123 8.88 4.41 17.46
C SER A 123 7.43 4.93 17.32
N GLN A 124 6.43 4.18 17.79
CA GLN A 124 5.01 4.56 17.64
C GLN A 124 4.28 4.75 18.97
N GLY A 125 4.86 4.31 20.10
CA GLY A 125 4.17 4.34 21.39
C GLY A 125 2.91 3.46 21.46
N GLN A 126 2.62 2.70 20.43
CA GLN A 126 1.49 1.80 20.33
C GLN A 126 1.89 0.37 20.71
N GLN A 127 1.00 -0.29 21.41
CA GLN A 127 1.13 -1.72 21.70
C GLN A 127 0.74 -2.47 20.43
N THR A 128 1.74 -3.04 19.75
CA THR A 128 1.51 -3.86 18.56
C THR A 128 1.75 -5.33 18.89
N SER A 129 0.99 -6.20 18.24
CA SER A 129 1.16 -7.62 18.37
C SER A 129 2.50 -8.06 17.75
N LEU A 130 3.13 -9.09 18.32
CA LEU A 130 4.46 -9.53 17.90
C LEU A 130 4.45 -10.06 16.47
N THR A 131 3.52 -10.98 16.16
CA THR A 131 3.42 -11.62 14.85
C THR A 131 3.00 -10.64 13.77
N SER A 132 2.09 -9.70 14.10
CA SER A 132 1.69 -8.62 13.20
C SER A 132 2.89 -7.75 12.79
N THR A 133 3.70 -7.34 13.77
CA THR A 133 4.91 -6.55 13.50
C THR A 133 5.90 -7.31 12.63
N LEU A 134 6.14 -8.60 12.92
CA LEU A 134 7.05 -9.44 12.13
C LEU A 134 6.57 -9.60 10.69
N LEU A 135 5.29 -9.90 10.46
CA LEU A 135 4.74 -10.07 9.13
C LEU A 135 4.75 -8.76 8.33
N SER A 136 4.41 -7.64 8.97
CA SER A 136 4.47 -6.31 8.34
C SER A 136 5.90 -5.93 7.95
N GLN A 137 6.89 -6.18 8.82
CA GLN A 137 8.29 -5.94 8.50
C GLN A 137 8.81 -6.87 7.41
N PHE A 138 8.38 -8.14 7.42
CA PHE A 138 8.73 -9.10 6.38
C PHE A 138 8.16 -8.67 5.02
N ALA A 139 6.89 -8.25 4.97
CA ALA A 139 6.27 -7.70 3.77
C ALA A 139 7.02 -6.46 3.25
N THR A 140 7.36 -5.54 4.15
CA THR A 140 8.11 -4.32 3.81
C THR A 140 9.51 -4.66 3.26
N THR A 141 10.21 -5.59 3.90
CA THR A 141 11.52 -6.05 3.44
C THR A 141 11.43 -6.72 2.08
N ALA A 142 10.44 -7.62 1.89
CA ALA A 142 10.20 -8.27 0.60
C ALA A 142 9.91 -7.25 -0.51
N PHE A 143 9.09 -6.22 -0.23
CA PHE A 143 8.82 -5.13 -1.16
C PHE A 143 10.11 -4.46 -1.64
N TRP A 144 10.98 -4.06 -0.72
CA TRP A 144 12.23 -3.40 -1.08
C TRP A 144 13.19 -4.32 -1.84
N LEU A 145 13.32 -5.58 -1.42
CA LEU A 145 14.20 -6.57 -2.07
C LEU A 145 13.73 -6.95 -3.47
N LEU A 146 12.43 -7.02 -3.70
CA LEU A 146 11.85 -7.33 -5.01
C LEU A 146 11.81 -6.13 -5.96
N GLY A 147 12.33 -4.97 -5.55
CA GLY A 147 12.29 -3.75 -6.36
C GLY A 147 10.89 -3.14 -6.48
N GLY A 148 10.02 -3.37 -5.50
CA GLY A 148 8.63 -2.92 -5.49
C GLY A 148 8.46 -1.42 -5.72
N MET A 149 9.45 -0.62 -5.29
CA MET A 149 9.43 0.83 -5.55
C MET A 149 9.47 1.17 -7.03
N THR A 150 10.19 0.41 -7.85
CA THR A 150 10.23 0.60 -9.31
C THR A 150 8.86 0.33 -9.93
N PHE A 151 8.18 -0.72 -9.48
CA PHE A 151 6.82 -1.04 -9.94
C PHE A 151 5.81 0.03 -9.51
N LEU A 152 5.92 0.51 -8.27
CA LEU A 152 5.04 1.56 -7.74
C LEU A 152 5.20 2.86 -8.52
N LEU A 153 6.44 3.30 -8.77
CA LEU A 153 6.72 4.49 -9.58
C LEU A 153 6.23 4.32 -11.02
N GLY A 154 6.42 3.13 -11.61
CA GLY A 154 5.89 2.81 -12.93
C GLY A 154 4.36 2.99 -13.00
N ALA A 155 3.63 2.50 -11.98
CA ALA A 155 2.18 2.67 -11.88
C ALA A 155 1.77 4.14 -11.71
N VAL A 156 2.50 4.90 -10.88
CA VAL A 156 2.26 6.34 -10.70
C VAL A 156 2.49 7.10 -12.00
N TYR A 157 3.59 6.85 -12.71
CA TYR A 157 3.86 7.51 -13.99
C TYR A 157 2.83 7.16 -15.06
N GLN A 158 2.41 5.88 -15.11
CA GLN A 158 1.37 5.45 -16.03
C GLN A 158 0.01 6.08 -15.71
N SER A 159 -0.27 6.37 -14.43
CA SER A 159 -1.50 7.04 -14.01
C SER A 159 -1.65 8.44 -14.57
N TYR A 160 -0.57 9.15 -14.91
CA TYR A 160 -0.62 10.45 -15.58
C TYR A 160 -1.09 10.36 -17.05
N ALA A 161 -0.95 9.20 -17.69
CA ALA A 161 -1.51 8.96 -19.02
C ALA A 161 -3.03 8.80 -18.99
N TRP A 162 -3.59 8.26 -17.89
CA TRP A 162 -5.05 8.10 -17.73
C TRP A 162 -5.72 9.33 -17.12
N TRP A 163 -5.03 10.01 -16.21
CA TRP A 163 -5.48 11.24 -15.57
C TRP A 163 -4.42 12.31 -15.72
N PRO A 164 -4.42 13.05 -16.87
CA PRO A 164 -3.49 14.13 -17.09
C PRO A 164 -3.63 15.22 -16.03
N LEU A 165 -2.50 15.85 -15.68
CA LEU A 165 -2.47 16.89 -14.65
C LEU A 165 -3.40 18.07 -15.00
N ALA A 166 -3.42 18.46 -16.27
CA ALA A 166 -4.14 19.64 -16.73
C ALA A 166 -5.67 19.49 -16.73
N ASP A 167 -6.18 18.25 -16.73
CA ASP A 167 -7.62 17.97 -16.78
C ASP A 167 -8.23 17.97 -15.38
N LEU A 168 -9.34 18.70 -15.25
CA LEU A 168 -10.11 18.74 -14.00
C LEU A 168 -11.21 17.68 -13.95
N THR A 169 -11.21 16.71 -14.89
CA THR A 169 -12.23 15.67 -14.91
C THR A 169 -12.15 14.83 -13.62
N PRO A 170 -13.16 14.90 -12.76
CA PRO A 170 -13.13 14.13 -11.54
C PRO A 170 -13.26 12.64 -11.87
N VAL A 171 -12.58 11.79 -11.12
CA VAL A 171 -12.89 10.36 -11.11
C VAL A 171 -14.35 10.23 -10.69
N ALA A 172 -15.18 9.60 -11.53
CA ALA A 172 -16.59 9.48 -11.23
C ALA A 172 -16.77 8.75 -9.89
N GLY A 173 -17.56 9.31 -8.97
CA GLY A 173 -17.68 8.82 -7.60
C GLY A 173 -18.05 7.33 -7.51
N HIS A 174 -18.91 6.84 -8.40
CA HIS A 174 -19.29 5.41 -8.46
C HIS A 174 -18.13 4.50 -8.90
N VAL A 175 -17.19 5.00 -9.70
CA VAL A 175 -15.99 4.24 -10.11
C VAL A 175 -15.03 4.12 -8.94
N LEU A 176 -14.84 5.21 -8.20
CA LEU A 176 -14.01 5.22 -7.00
C LEU A 176 -14.60 4.31 -5.91
N GLU A 177 -15.92 4.37 -5.69
CA GLU A 177 -16.63 3.50 -4.76
C GLU A 177 -16.44 2.02 -5.12
N GLY A 178 -16.70 1.64 -6.37
CA GLY A 178 -16.51 0.27 -6.87
C GLY A 178 -15.06 -0.21 -6.72
N PHE A 179 -14.10 0.68 -6.95
CA PHE A 179 -12.69 0.37 -6.76
C PHE A 179 -12.34 0.11 -5.29
N VAL A 180 -12.77 0.98 -4.37
CA VAL A 180 -12.52 0.82 -2.94
C VAL A 180 -13.16 -0.47 -2.43
N LEU A 181 -14.40 -0.76 -2.81
CA LEU A 181 -15.09 -2.01 -2.44
C LEU A 181 -14.32 -3.23 -2.96
N LYS A 182 -13.97 -3.27 -4.25
CA LYS A 182 -13.20 -4.37 -4.84
C LYS A 182 -11.86 -4.59 -4.15
N LYS A 183 -11.16 -3.51 -3.78
CA LYS A 183 -9.88 -3.62 -3.07
C LYS A 183 -10.05 -4.07 -1.63
N THR A 184 -11.11 -3.66 -0.97
CA THR A 184 -11.48 -4.15 0.38
C THR A 184 -11.81 -5.64 0.35
N ASP A 185 -12.59 -6.09 -0.64
CA ASP A 185 -12.89 -7.51 -0.84
C ASP A 185 -11.60 -8.32 -1.10
N SER A 186 -10.72 -7.81 -1.96
CA SER A 186 -9.40 -8.43 -2.21
C SER A 186 -8.55 -8.54 -0.93
N LEU A 187 -8.54 -7.49 -0.09
CA LEU A 187 -7.86 -7.51 1.22
C LEU A 187 -8.44 -8.62 2.10
N MET A 188 -9.76 -8.69 2.24
CA MET A 188 -10.43 -9.72 3.05
C MET A 188 -10.16 -11.13 2.52
N GLU A 189 -10.13 -11.30 1.20
CA GLU A 189 -9.80 -12.59 0.57
C GLU A 189 -8.35 -13.01 0.87
N ILE A 190 -7.38 -12.09 0.79
CA ILE A 190 -5.97 -12.37 1.12
C ILE A 190 -5.84 -12.74 2.59
N VAL A 191 -6.47 -11.98 3.48
CA VAL A 191 -6.48 -12.27 4.93
C VAL A 191 -7.06 -13.65 5.18
N ALA A 192 -8.21 -13.98 4.59
CA ALA A 192 -8.85 -15.29 4.76
C ALA A 192 -7.96 -16.43 4.25
N LYS A 193 -7.36 -16.29 3.07
CA LYS A 193 -6.47 -17.31 2.49
C LYS A 193 -5.23 -17.58 3.35
N LEU A 194 -4.64 -16.54 3.91
CA LEU A 194 -3.43 -16.67 4.71
C LEU A 194 -3.72 -17.06 6.16
N ALA A 195 -4.80 -16.55 6.76
CA ALA A 195 -5.15 -16.82 8.14
C ALA A 195 -5.79 -18.23 8.34
N THR A 196 -6.60 -18.69 7.38
CA THR A 196 -7.38 -19.93 7.53
C THR A 196 -6.52 -21.16 7.90
N PRO A 197 -5.40 -21.48 7.23
CA PRO A 197 -4.61 -22.66 7.59
C PRO A 197 -4.00 -22.54 9.00
N MET A 198 -3.60 -21.34 9.39
CA MET A 198 -3.06 -21.07 10.72
C MET A 198 -4.14 -21.20 11.80
N MET A 199 -5.32 -20.63 11.55
CA MET A 199 -6.48 -20.72 12.46
C MET A 199 -6.93 -22.15 12.65
N LEU A 200 -7.01 -22.96 11.57
CA LEU A 200 -7.38 -24.37 11.64
C LEU A 200 -6.37 -25.18 12.46
N MET A 201 -5.08 -24.95 12.25
CA MET A 201 -4.04 -25.62 13.03
C MET A 201 -4.15 -25.29 14.53
N LEU A 202 -4.28 -24.00 14.87
CA LEU A 202 -4.40 -23.57 16.27
C LEU A 202 -5.67 -24.11 16.94
N LEU A 203 -6.79 -24.14 16.20
CA LEU A 203 -8.04 -24.73 16.68
C LEU A 203 -7.88 -26.23 16.95
N LEU A 204 -7.20 -26.98 16.07
CA LEU A 204 -6.94 -28.42 16.30
C LEU A 204 -6.10 -28.65 17.55
N ILE A 205 -5.11 -27.78 17.81
CA ILE A 205 -4.31 -27.83 19.05
C ILE A 205 -5.21 -27.61 20.26
N ASP A 206 -6.10 -26.60 20.24
CA ASP A 206 -7.02 -26.33 21.36
C ASP A 206 -7.96 -27.48 21.64
N ILE A 207 -8.53 -28.07 20.60
CA ILE A 207 -9.37 -29.27 20.72
C ILE A 207 -8.56 -30.44 21.31
N GLY A 208 -7.34 -30.67 20.82
CA GLY A 208 -6.46 -31.73 21.32
C GLY A 208 -6.13 -31.58 22.80
N PHE A 209 -5.72 -30.39 23.22
CA PHE A 209 -5.46 -30.11 24.65
C PHE A 209 -6.74 -30.15 25.48
N GLY A 210 -7.88 -29.70 24.95
CA GLY A 210 -9.17 -29.78 25.61
C GLY A 210 -9.62 -31.23 25.90
N PHE A 211 -9.41 -32.16 24.95
CA PHE A 211 -9.68 -33.59 25.17
C PHE A 211 -8.72 -34.23 26.18
N THR A 212 -7.40 -33.93 26.01
CA THR A 212 -6.39 -34.48 26.89
C THR A 212 -6.57 -34.00 28.35
N GLY A 213 -6.98 -32.74 28.55
CA GLY A 213 -7.27 -32.17 29.86
C GLY A 213 -8.44 -32.85 30.60
N LYS A 214 -9.43 -33.40 29.87
CA LYS A 214 -10.52 -34.20 30.47
C LYS A 214 -10.06 -35.56 30.95
N VAL A 215 -9.07 -36.15 30.29
CA VAL A 215 -8.55 -37.47 30.62
C VAL A 215 -7.53 -37.42 31.76
N SER A 216 -6.74 -36.35 31.80
CA SER A 216 -5.64 -36.21 32.77
C SER A 216 -5.83 -34.99 33.68
N GLN A 217 -6.74 -35.09 34.65
CA GLN A 217 -7.06 -34.00 35.58
C GLN A 217 -5.90 -33.56 36.49
N LYS A 218 -4.80 -34.34 36.55
CA LYS A 218 -3.63 -34.06 37.41
C LYS A 218 -2.53 -33.27 36.76
N LEU A 219 -2.58 -33.09 35.41
CA LEU A 219 -1.57 -32.33 34.66
C LEU A 219 -2.17 -30.97 34.27
N ASP A 220 -1.47 -29.91 34.61
CA ASP A 220 -1.80 -28.57 34.14
C ASP A 220 -1.44 -28.44 32.65
N LEU A 221 -2.25 -29.10 31.80
CA LEU A 221 -2.06 -29.12 30.36
C LEU A 221 -2.34 -27.74 29.71
N HIS A 222 -3.06 -26.88 30.42
CA HIS A 222 -3.36 -25.54 29.91
C HIS A 222 -2.09 -24.69 29.84
N SER A 223 -1.17 -24.81 30.78
CA SER A 223 0.12 -24.12 30.78
C SER A 223 1.05 -24.59 29.64
N MET A 224 0.92 -25.87 29.21
CA MET A 224 1.70 -26.42 28.11
C MET A 224 1.13 -26.09 26.72
N ALA A 225 -0.14 -25.73 26.62
CA ALA A 225 -0.75 -25.39 25.33
C ALA A 225 -0.12 -24.15 24.68
N GLN A 226 0.22 -23.14 25.47
CA GLN A 226 0.81 -21.88 24.98
C GLN A 226 2.16 -22.08 24.28
N PRO A 227 3.18 -22.73 24.89
CA PRO A 227 4.45 -22.97 24.20
C PRO A 227 4.31 -23.80 22.93
N VAL A 228 3.41 -24.81 22.93
CA VAL A 228 3.16 -25.64 21.75
C VAL A 228 2.53 -24.83 20.62
N LYS A 229 1.52 -24.01 20.92
CA LYS A 229 0.93 -23.10 19.93
C LYS A 229 1.99 -22.17 19.35
N GLY A 230 2.82 -21.55 20.20
CA GLY A 230 3.88 -20.65 19.77
C GLY A 230 4.88 -21.31 18.84
N ALA A 231 5.39 -22.49 19.19
CA ALA A 231 6.34 -23.23 18.36
C ALA A 231 5.75 -23.61 17.01
N LEU A 232 4.50 -24.11 16.98
CA LEU A 232 3.81 -24.48 15.75
C LEU A 232 3.46 -23.25 14.90
N THR A 233 3.13 -22.13 15.51
CA THR A 233 2.91 -20.86 14.79
C THR A 233 4.17 -20.42 14.05
N ILE A 234 5.33 -20.45 14.72
CA ILE A 234 6.61 -20.11 14.08
C ILE A 234 6.91 -21.07 12.92
N LEU A 235 6.67 -22.36 13.12
CA LEU A 235 6.86 -23.35 12.06
C LEU A 235 5.93 -23.08 10.85
N MET A 236 4.65 -22.79 11.09
CA MET A 236 3.69 -22.48 10.01
C MET A 236 4.03 -21.18 9.30
N LEU A 237 4.44 -20.14 10.03
CA LEU A 237 4.91 -18.89 9.42
C LEU A 237 6.10 -19.15 8.48
N ALA A 238 7.06 -19.97 8.92
CA ALA A 238 8.21 -20.33 8.09
C ALA A 238 7.80 -21.11 6.83
N LEU A 239 6.86 -22.05 6.94
CA LEU A 239 6.35 -22.82 5.81
C LEU A 239 5.52 -21.95 4.84
N MET A 240 4.76 -21.00 5.37
CA MET A 240 3.93 -20.12 4.55
C MET A 240 4.67 -18.88 4.01
N ALA A 241 5.93 -18.67 4.40
CA ALA A 241 6.71 -17.52 3.94
C ALA A 241 6.80 -17.44 2.40
N GLY A 242 6.96 -18.59 1.72
CA GLY A 242 6.97 -18.66 0.26
C GLY A 242 5.64 -18.20 -0.35
N VAL A 243 4.53 -18.73 0.13
CA VAL A 243 3.18 -18.33 -0.33
C VAL A 243 2.93 -16.85 -0.09
N PHE A 244 3.41 -16.32 1.03
CA PHE A 244 3.29 -14.91 1.36
C PHE A 244 4.11 -14.02 0.40
N ILE A 245 5.36 -14.42 0.07
CA ILE A 245 6.19 -13.70 -0.90
C ILE A 245 5.53 -13.69 -2.27
N ASP A 246 4.99 -14.82 -2.73
CA ASP A 246 4.28 -14.92 -4.01
C ASP A 246 3.05 -14.00 -4.01
N GLN A 247 2.29 -13.96 -2.92
CA GLN A 247 1.14 -13.07 -2.79
C GLN A 247 1.55 -11.58 -2.83
N VAL A 248 2.63 -11.20 -2.17
CA VAL A 248 3.21 -9.85 -2.24
C VAL A 248 3.62 -9.52 -3.66
N ARG A 249 4.30 -10.44 -4.33
CA ARG A 249 4.77 -10.27 -5.72
C ARG A 249 3.61 -10.09 -6.69
N ASP A 250 2.56 -10.91 -6.59
CA ASP A 250 1.40 -10.84 -7.49
C ASP A 250 0.65 -9.51 -7.33
N GLN A 251 0.46 -9.05 -6.11
CA GLN A 251 -0.22 -7.78 -5.83
C GLN A 251 0.59 -6.54 -6.25
N LEU A 252 1.91 -6.62 -6.19
CA LEU A 252 2.82 -5.55 -6.59
C LEU A 252 3.21 -5.61 -8.07
N SER A 253 2.73 -6.61 -8.82
CA SER A 253 2.99 -6.69 -10.25
C SER A 253 2.41 -5.47 -10.97
N LEU A 254 3.16 -4.93 -11.94
CA LEU A 254 2.72 -3.78 -12.78
C LEU A 254 1.36 -4.04 -13.43
N SER A 255 1.07 -5.29 -13.81
CA SER A 255 -0.22 -5.68 -14.38
C SER A 255 -1.37 -5.50 -13.39
N GLY A 256 -1.20 -5.89 -12.12
CA GLY A 256 -2.24 -5.77 -11.10
C GLY A 256 -2.62 -4.32 -10.81
N ILE A 257 -1.62 -3.47 -10.50
CA ILE A 257 -1.85 -2.05 -10.20
C ILE A 257 -2.31 -1.29 -11.46
N ALA A 258 -1.73 -1.62 -12.63
CA ALA A 258 -2.11 -1.00 -13.89
C ALA A 258 -3.54 -1.38 -14.32
N ASP A 259 -3.94 -2.64 -14.15
CA ASP A 259 -5.30 -3.08 -14.48
C ASP A 259 -6.33 -2.49 -13.51
N ASP A 260 -5.98 -2.34 -12.25
CA ASP A 260 -6.82 -1.66 -11.27
C ASP A 260 -6.97 -0.16 -11.59
N ALA A 261 -5.89 0.50 -11.95
CA ALA A 261 -5.92 1.89 -12.35
C ALA A 261 -6.65 2.09 -13.69
N ARG A 262 -6.51 1.14 -14.64
CA ARG A 262 -7.32 1.12 -15.88
C ARG A 262 -8.81 0.93 -15.59
N ALA A 263 -9.17 0.07 -14.65
CA ALA A 263 -10.56 -0.10 -14.23
C ALA A 263 -11.15 1.18 -13.66
N LEU A 264 -10.34 1.97 -12.93
CA LEU A 264 -10.71 3.32 -12.48
C LEU A 264 -10.85 4.31 -13.63
N ALA A 265 -9.99 4.22 -14.65
CA ALA A 265 -10.02 5.12 -15.82
C ALA A 265 -11.07 4.69 -16.86
N GLY A 266 -11.34 3.39 -16.99
CA GLY A 266 -12.12 2.77 -18.05
C GLY A 266 -13.64 2.85 -17.90
N GLY A 267 -14.16 3.64 -16.92
CA GLY A 267 -15.59 4.00 -16.88
C GLY A 267 -16.08 4.75 -18.14
N HIS A 268 -15.25 4.92 -19.18
CA HIS A 268 -15.54 5.68 -20.41
C HIS A 268 -15.20 4.97 -21.72
N GLY A 269 -14.98 3.65 -21.73
CA GLY A 269 -14.66 2.95 -22.99
C GLY A 269 -15.27 1.56 -23.06
N GLU A 270 -16.32 1.40 -23.86
CA GLU A 270 -16.79 0.10 -24.34
C GLU A 270 -15.64 -0.71 -24.96
N PRO A 271 -15.62 -2.04 -24.79
CA PRO A 271 -14.63 -2.88 -25.47
C PRO A 271 -14.93 -2.86 -26.97
N SER A 272 -14.05 -2.18 -27.74
CA SER A 272 -14.07 -2.30 -29.19
C SER A 272 -13.93 -3.76 -29.60
N ALA A 273 -14.95 -4.28 -30.26
CA ALA A 273 -15.04 -5.60 -30.83
C ALA A 273 -13.74 -5.97 -31.59
N ARG A 274 -13.14 -7.12 -31.25
CA ARG A 274 -12.11 -7.76 -32.08
C ARG A 274 -12.72 -8.14 -33.41
N PRO A 275 -12.14 -7.75 -34.56
CA PRO A 275 -12.53 -8.32 -35.83
C PRO A 275 -12.11 -9.80 -35.88
N ARG A 276 -12.99 -10.64 -36.45
CA ARG A 276 -12.79 -12.07 -36.72
C ARG A 276 -11.70 -12.33 -37.75
#